data_51ca55f45e8749b40150b9af09a85acf
#
_entry.id   51ca55f45e8749b40150b9af09a85acf
#
_cell.length_a   1.000
_cell.length_b   1.000
_cell.length_c   1.000
_cell.angle_alpha   90.00
_cell.angle_beta   90.00
_cell.angle_gamma   90.00
#
_symmetry.space_group_name_H-M   'P 1'
#
loop_
_entity.id
_entity.type
_entity.pdbx_description
1 polymer ?
#
loop_
_entity_poly.entity_id
_entity_poly.type
_entity_poly.pdbx_seq_one_letter_code
_entity_poly.pdbx_strand_id
1 'polypeptide(L)'
;LYTQLNYLTKFNFYKYGFFGNISKSFFTNRLDLSLGLRVDDDTFSTGSDIFSNISPRVSSSFSLTDDRKLKWNSSIGTYYKIPTYTILGFKNGLGNYGNRNTKYTKSKHIVTGFDYAIGSASKISVEAFYKKYEQFPISVVDGVSLANKGADFEVLGNEDVISIGNGKTKGIEFLFQQKLTNNFYGIFSYTFFKSEFTDINGNYLPSVWNSKHLSSFSGGYKLKKNWEVSSRWRFAGKTPYVPYNLQSSLANYPNMVLDFSRLGDVKIGAFSQIDLRVDKKWNKEKISINFFLEILNLLSQKIPTPPEYGIQRDDIGSIITPLSLV
;
A
#
# COMPACT_ATOMS: atom_id res chain seq x y z
N LEU A 1 30.99 -19.87 -4.71
CA LEU A 1 30.54 -19.79 -6.10
C LEU A 1 29.15 -19.15 -6.11
N TYR A 2 29.04 -17.88 -6.48
CA TYR A 2 27.74 -17.24 -6.70
C TYR A 2 27.15 -17.82 -7.99
N THR A 3 26.04 -18.52 -7.87
CA THR A 3 25.26 -18.91 -9.04
C THR A 3 24.48 -17.69 -9.50
N GLN A 4 24.90 -17.06 -10.58
CA GLN A 4 24.13 -15.98 -11.21
C GLN A 4 22.87 -16.58 -11.83
N LEU A 5 21.72 -16.33 -11.21
CA LEU A 5 20.44 -16.77 -11.73
C LEU A 5 19.98 -15.79 -12.82
N ASN A 6 20.17 -16.14 -14.08
CA ASN A 6 19.60 -15.40 -15.21
C ASN A 6 18.18 -15.90 -15.47
N TYR A 7 17.19 -15.21 -14.85
CA TYR A 7 15.78 -15.49 -15.08
C TYR A 7 15.17 -14.39 -15.94
N LEU A 8 14.72 -14.76 -17.15
CA LEU A 8 13.98 -13.86 -18.04
C LEU A 8 12.66 -14.51 -18.44
N THR A 9 11.57 -13.83 -18.19
CA THR A 9 10.26 -14.22 -18.68
C THR A 9 9.67 -13.11 -19.54
N LYS A 10 9.03 -13.48 -20.66
CA LYS A 10 8.32 -12.55 -21.54
C LYS A 10 7.02 -13.22 -21.96
N PHE A 11 5.91 -12.53 -21.77
CA PHE A 11 4.61 -12.96 -22.26
C PHE A 11 3.80 -11.73 -22.74
N ASN A 12 2.92 -11.97 -23.69
CA ASN A 12 2.06 -10.94 -24.26
C ASN A 12 0.61 -11.32 -24.01
N PHE A 13 -0.23 -10.35 -23.68
CA PHE A 13 -1.64 -10.54 -23.49
C PHE A 13 -2.41 -9.23 -23.66
N TYR A 14 -3.70 -9.34 -23.87
CA TYR A 14 -4.61 -8.21 -23.90
C TYR A 14 -5.43 -8.22 -22.61
N LYS A 15 -5.60 -7.04 -22.03
CA LYS A 15 -6.52 -6.81 -20.93
C LYS A 15 -7.68 -5.98 -21.44
N TYR A 16 -8.89 -6.42 -21.16
CA TYR A 16 -10.11 -5.75 -21.58
C TYR A 16 -11.12 -5.68 -20.42
N GLY A 17 -12.07 -4.76 -20.52
CA GLY A 17 -13.09 -4.61 -19.50
C GLY A 17 -14.18 -3.63 -19.94
N PHE A 18 -15.34 -3.77 -19.34
CA PHE A 18 -16.49 -2.91 -19.55
C PHE A 18 -16.97 -2.33 -18.24
N PHE A 19 -17.47 -1.13 -18.27
CA PHE A 19 -18.05 -0.50 -17.09
C PHE A 19 -19.24 0.38 -17.45
N GLY A 20 -20.18 0.49 -16.53
CA GLY A 20 -21.28 1.43 -16.56
C GLY A 20 -21.51 2.04 -15.18
N ASN A 21 -21.96 3.29 -15.15
CA ASN A 21 -22.27 3.99 -13.92
C ASN A 21 -23.53 4.84 -14.12
N ILE A 22 -24.44 4.79 -13.14
CA ILE A 22 -25.66 5.61 -13.10
C ILE A 22 -25.65 6.37 -11.77
N SER A 23 -25.82 7.68 -11.82
CA SER A 23 -25.91 8.53 -10.65
C SER A 23 -27.16 9.39 -10.70
N LYS A 24 -27.82 9.56 -9.54
CA LYS A 24 -29.03 10.40 -9.43
C LYS A 24 -29.07 11.08 -8.08
N SER A 25 -29.48 12.34 -8.08
CA SER A 25 -29.73 13.13 -6.89
C SER A 25 -31.22 13.13 -6.56
N PHE A 26 -31.52 13.06 -5.27
CA PHE A 26 -32.87 13.03 -4.70
C PHE A 26 -33.02 14.11 -3.63
N PHE A 27 -34.29 14.40 -3.23
CA PHE A 27 -34.60 15.32 -2.13
C PHE A 27 -33.94 16.69 -2.29
N THR A 28 -34.14 17.31 -3.46
CA THR A 28 -33.54 18.62 -3.79
C THR A 28 -32.00 18.61 -3.63
N ASN A 29 -31.36 17.57 -4.16
CA ASN A 29 -29.91 17.33 -4.12
C ASN A 29 -29.35 17.17 -2.68
N ARG A 30 -30.14 16.63 -1.75
CA ARG A 30 -29.65 16.25 -0.42
C ARG A 30 -29.08 14.84 -0.37
N LEU A 31 -29.55 13.95 -1.25
CA LEU A 31 -29.07 12.58 -1.35
C LEU A 31 -28.58 12.33 -2.77
N ASP A 32 -27.31 12.03 -2.91
CA ASP A 32 -26.70 11.55 -4.15
C ASP A 32 -26.49 10.04 -4.06
N LEU A 33 -27.01 9.29 -5.01
CA LEU A 33 -26.81 7.85 -5.16
C LEU A 33 -26.07 7.55 -6.45
N SER A 34 -25.11 6.62 -6.40
CA SER A 34 -24.40 6.13 -7.57
C SER A 34 -24.35 4.60 -7.55
N LEU A 35 -24.70 3.99 -8.68
CA LEU A 35 -24.63 2.56 -8.94
C LEU A 35 -23.64 2.32 -10.07
N GLY A 36 -22.65 1.46 -9.83
CA GLY A 36 -21.67 1.12 -10.84
C GLY A 36 -21.55 -0.39 -11.01
N LEU A 37 -21.26 -0.81 -12.22
CA LEU A 37 -20.91 -2.19 -12.55
C LEU A 37 -19.68 -2.17 -13.43
N ARG A 38 -18.72 -3.05 -13.12
CA ARG A 38 -17.51 -3.25 -13.93
C ARG A 38 -17.22 -4.73 -14.07
N VAL A 39 -16.71 -5.12 -15.23
CA VAL A 39 -16.16 -6.44 -15.50
C VAL A 39 -14.79 -6.30 -16.16
N ASP A 40 -13.85 -7.14 -15.77
CA ASP A 40 -12.48 -7.15 -16.33
C ASP A 40 -12.05 -8.58 -16.62
N ASP A 41 -11.26 -8.76 -17.68
CA ASP A 41 -10.63 -10.04 -17.99
C ASP A 41 -9.35 -9.82 -18.80
N ASP A 42 -8.61 -10.92 -19.05
CA ASP A 42 -7.42 -10.93 -19.88
C ASP A 42 -7.30 -12.23 -20.71
N THR A 43 -6.44 -12.22 -21.71
CA THR A 43 -6.28 -13.35 -22.63
C THR A 43 -5.20 -14.37 -22.18
N PHE A 44 -4.54 -14.15 -21.05
CA PHE A 44 -3.44 -14.98 -20.58
C PHE A 44 -3.81 -15.87 -19.39
N SER A 45 -4.46 -15.31 -18.38
CA SER A 45 -4.84 -16.07 -17.19
C SER A 45 -5.98 -17.06 -17.52
N THR A 46 -5.99 -18.19 -16.83
CA THR A 46 -7.01 -19.24 -17.00
C THR A 46 -7.78 -19.51 -15.71
N GLY A 47 -7.45 -18.79 -14.64
CA GLY A 47 -8.06 -18.99 -13.31
C GLY A 47 -9.38 -18.27 -13.09
N SER A 48 -9.76 -17.35 -13.97
CA SER A 48 -11.03 -16.62 -13.94
C SER A 48 -11.48 -16.28 -15.36
N ASP A 49 -12.72 -15.86 -15.46
CA ASP A 49 -13.34 -15.35 -16.67
C ASP A 49 -14.09 -14.04 -16.40
N ILE A 50 -14.54 -13.37 -17.45
CA ILE A 50 -15.21 -12.07 -17.35
C ILE A 50 -16.45 -12.09 -16.43
N PHE A 51 -17.19 -13.19 -16.38
CA PHE A 51 -18.39 -13.34 -15.55
C PHE A 51 -18.03 -13.61 -14.08
N SER A 52 -16.86 -14.18 -13.82
CA SER A 52 -16.32 -14.38 -12.47
C SER A 52 -15.86 -13.07 -11.83
N ASN A 53 -15.53 -12.05 -12.65
CA ASN A 53 -14.91 -10.79 -12.21
C ASN A 53 -15.91 -9.60 -12.19
N ILE A 54 -17.19 -9.87 -11.93
CA ILE A 54 -18.23 -8.84 -11.84
C ILE A 54 -18.06 -8.00 -10.58
N SER A 55 -17.88 -6.69 -10.74
CA SER A 55 -17.56 -5.70 -9.71
C SER A 55 -18.71 -4.70 -9.50
N PRO A 56 -19.79 -5.05 -8.77
CA PRO A 56 -20.86 -4.12 -8.42
C PRO A 56 -20.40 -3.13 -7.35
N ARG A 57 -20.89 -1.90 -7.42
CA ARG A 57 -20.56 -0.80 -6.49
C ARG A 57 -21.79 0.06 -6.26
N VAL A 58 -21.97 0.47 -5.01
CA VAL A 58 -23.00 1.42 -4.61
C VAL A 58 -22.34 2.45 -3.74
N SER A 59 -22.64 3.71 -3.96
CA SER A 59 -22.22 4.80 -3.07
C SER A 59 -23.34 5.80 -2.85
N SER A 60 -23.36 6.40 -1.66
CA SER A 60 -24.29 7.43 -1.29
C SER A 60 -23.59 8.58 -0.57
N SER A 61 -24.09 9.79 -0.78
CA SER A 61 -23.73 10.98 -0.03
C SER A 61 -24.99 11.69 0.41
N PHE A 62 -25.20 11.86 1.71
CA PHE A 62 -26.38 12.50 2.28
C PHE A 62 -26.02 13.74 3.07
N SER A 63 -26.59 14.89 2.68
CA SER A 63 -26.45 16.15 3.40
C SER A 63 -27.35 16.13 4.65
N LEU A 64 -26.73 16.05 5.84
CA LEU A 64 -27.44 15.96 7.12
C LEU A 64 -28.00 17.32 7.57
N THR A 65 -27.32 18.42 7.20
CA THR A 65 -27.71 19.79 7.54
C THR A 65 -28.27 20.53 6.33
N ASP A 66 -29.13 21.51 6.55
CA ASP A 66 -29.76 22.31 5.48
C ASP A 66 -28.72 23.19 4.76
N ASP A 67 -27.72 23.69 5.46
CA ASP A 67 -26.58 24.41 4.87
C ASP A 67 -25.56 23.50 4.18
N ARG A 68 -25.80 22.16 4.15
CA ARG A 68 -25.01 21.11 3.51
C ARG A 68 -23.54 21.04 3.98
N LYS A 69 -23.25 21.58 5.14
CA LYS A 69 -21.90 21.52 5.68
C LYS A 69 -21.53 20.16 6.21
N LEU A 70 -22.49 19.43 6.79
CA LEU A 70 -22.29 18.08 7.29
C LEU A 70 -22.90 17.07 6.32
N LYS A 71 -22.05 16.17 5.81
CA LYS A 71 -22.46 15.09 4.92
C LYS A 71 -22.07 13.73 5.50
N TRP A 72 -22.97 12.78 5.36
CA TRP A 72 -22.70 11.37 5.59
C TRP A 72 -22.44 10.68 4.24
N ASN A 73 -21.28 10.04 4.10
CA ASN A 73 -20.89 9.30 2.92
C ASN A 73 -20.83 7.80 3.25
N SER A 74 -21.28 6.96 2.33
CA SER A 74 -21.21 5.52 2.48
C SER A 74 -20.96 4.85 1.14
N SER A 75 -20.19 3.79 1.12
CA SER A 75 -19.99 2.99 -0.08
C SER A 75 -19.80 1.52 0.26
N ILE A 76 -20.31 0.66 -0.62
CA ILE A 76 -20.09 -0.78 -0.63
C ILE A 76 -19.75 -1.21 -2.05
N GLY A 77 -18.77 -2.09 -2.21
CA GLY A 77 -18.39 -2.57 -3.54
C GLY A 77 -17.51 -3.79 -3.51
N THR A 78 -17.56 -4.50 -4.63
CA THR A 78 -16.64 -5.60 -4.95
C THR A 78 -15.68 -5.14 -6.03
N TYR A 79 -14.42 -5.54 -5.89
CA TYR A 79 -13.34 -5.15 -6.80
C TYR A 79 -12.51 -6.38 -7.13
N TYR A 80 -12.11 -6.49 -8.38
CA TYR A 80 -11.19 -7.53 -8.84
C TYR A 80 -9.92 -6.91 -9.40
N LYS A 81 -8.80 -7.55 -9.14
CA LYS A 81 -7.48 -7.14 -9.63
C LYS A 81 -6.76 -8.36 -10.18
N ILE A 82 -6.26 -8.22 -11.41
CA ILE A 82 -5.39 -9.23 -12.03
C ILE A 82 -4.18 -9.48 -11.12
N PRO A 83 -3.69 -10.73 -10.99
CA PRO A 83 -2.45 -11.04 -10.30
C PRO A 83 -1.29 -10.21 -10.85
N THR A 84 -0.26 -9.96 -10.05
CA THR A 84 0.92 -9.23 -10.52
C THR A 84 1.58 -9.99 -11.69
N TYR A 85 2.24 -9.25 -12.57
CA TYR A 85 2.90 -9.86 -13.74
C TYR A 85 4.06 -10.78 -13.34
N THR A 86 4.64 -10.58 -12.18
CA THR A 86 5.63 -11.47 -11.57
C THR A 86 5.04 -12.84 -11.27
N ILE A 87 3.81 -12.90 -10.75
CA ILE A 87 3.08 -14.15 -10.52
C ILE A 87 2.75 -14.82 -11.87
N LEU A 88 2.09 -14.09 -12.77
CA LEU A 88 1.65 -14.67 -14.06
C LEU A 88 2.82 -15.10 -14.93
N GLY A 89 3.93 -14.38 -14.86
CA GLY A 89 5.15 -14.65 -15.63
C GLY A 89 6.05 -15.73 -15.05
N PHE A 90 5.74 -16.24 -13.86
CA PHE A 90 6.54 -17.30 -13.25
C PHE A 90 6.58 -18.57 -14.11
N LYS A 91 7.77 -19.08 -14.34
CA LYS A 91 8.02 -20.34 -15.04
C LYS A 91 8.57 -21.38 -14.07
N ASN A 92 7.94 -22.54 -14.05
CA ASN A 92 8.44 -23.69 -13.29
C ASN A 92 9.71 -24.28 -13.92
N GLY A 93 10.30 -25.28 -13.26
CA GLY A 93 11.53 -25.94 -13.72
C GLY A 93 11.44 -26.60 -15.12
N LEU A 94 10.23 -26.78 -15.65
CA LEU A 94 9.99 -27.29 -17.02
C LEU A 94 9.82 -26.17 -18.05
N GLY A 95 9.95 -24.89 -17.65
CA GLY A 95 9.79 -23.72 -18.52
C GLY A 95 8.34 -23.32 -18.78
N ASN A 96 7.35 -23.97 -18.18
CA ASN A 96 5.94 -23.66 -18.33
C ASN A 96 5.51 -22.55 -17.36
N TYR A 97 4.54 -21.72 -17.75
CA TYR A 97 3.92 -20.72 -16.87
C TYR A 97 3.07 -21.44 -15.80
N GLY A 98 3.63 -21.58 -14.60
CA GLY A 98 3.01 -22.34 -13.48
C GLY A 98 1.75 -21.70 -12.95
N ASN A 99 1.67 -20.36 -12.95
CA ASN A 99 0.63 -19.59 -12.27
C ASN A 99 -0.49 -19.05 -13.19
N ARG A 100 -0.65 -19.58 -14.40
CA ARG A 100 -1.72 -19.12 -15.31
C ARG A 100 -3.13 -19.33 -14.75
N ASN A 101 -3.31 -20.29 -13.87
CA ASN A 101 -4.58 -20.61 -13.20
C ASN A 101 -4.84 -19.74 -11.97
N THR A 102 -3.97 -18.80 -11.64
CA THR A 102 -4.17 -17.86 -10.53
C THR A 102 -5.38 -16.97 -10.81
N LYS A 103 -6.30 -16.92 -9.83
CA LYS A 103 -7.52 -16.12 -9.93
C LYS A 103 -7.24 -14.63 -9.72
N TYR A 104 -8.11 -13.78 -10.24
CA TYR A 104 -8.12 -12.37 -9.87
C TYR A 104 -8.36 -12.24 -8.36
N THR A 105 -7.53 -11.44 -7.71
CA THR A 105 -7.73 -11.13 -6.29
C THR A 105 -9.03 -10.34 -6.13
N LYS A 106 -9.93 -10.85 -5.30
CA LYS A 106 -11.22 -10.23 -5.00
C LYS A 106 -11.14 -9.43 -3.71
N SER A 107 -11.72 -8.24 -3.70
CA SER A 107 -11.79 -7.38 -2.52
C SER A 107 -13.20 -6.81 -2.37
N LYS A 108 -13.80 -6.99 -1.19
CA LYS A 108 -15.09 -6.40 -0.81
C LYS A 108 -14.84 -5.27 0.17
N HIS A 109 -15.33 -4.08 -0.14
CA HIS A 109 -15.13 -2.89 0.67
C HIS A 109 -16.44 -2.39 1.22
N ILE A 110 -16.43 -1.96 2.47
CA ILE A 110 -17.47 -1.17 3.13
C ILE A 110 -16.75 0.04 3.72
N VAL A 111 -17.19 1.24 3.35
CA VAL A 111 -16.66 2.50 3.87
C VAL A 111 -17.84 3.37 4.27
N THR A 112 -17.74 4.03 5.42
CA THR A 112 -18.71 5.01 5.87
C THR A 112 -18.02 6.11 6.67
N GLY A 113 -18.51 7.34 6.55
CA GLY A 113 -17.86 8.46 7.22
C GLY A 113 -18.65 9.76 7.12
N PHE A 114 -18.09 10.78 7.72
CA PHE A 114 -18.66 12.12 7.76
C PHE A 114 -17.67 13.14 7.23
N ASP A 115 -18.18 14.05 6.43
CA ASP A 115 -17.50 15.25 5.96
C ASP A 115 -18.13 16.47 6.59
N TYR A 116 -17.31 17.33 7.19
CA TYR A 116 -17.76 18.60 7.73
C TYR A 116 -16.99 19.77 7.12
N ALA A 117 -17.70 20.66 6.44
CA ALA A 117 -17.14 21.89 5.87
C ALA A 117 -17.14 23.00 6.92
N ILE A 118 -15.93 23.46 7.29
CA ILE A 118 -15.73 24.59 8.19
C ILE A 118 -15.56 25.85 7.34
N GLY A 119 -16.64 26.61 7.19
CA GLY A 119 -16.64 27.75 6.26
C GLY A 119 -16.42 27.32 4.79
N SER A 120 -15.77 28.16 4.00
CA SER A 120 -15.53 27.92 2.56
C SER A 120 -14.19 27.27 2.25
N ALA A 121 -13.27 27.23 3.19
CA ALA A 121 -11.89 26.91 2.95
C ALA A 121 -11.38 25.66 3.69
N SER A 122 -12.06 25.20 4.73
CA SER A 122 -11.62 24.09 5.57
C SER A 122 -12.61 22.94 5.52
N LYS A 123 -12.09 21.72 5.60
CA LYS A 123 -12.85 20.47 5.63
C LYS A 123 -12.23 19.49 6.61
N ILE A 124 -13.07 18.84 7.40
CA ILE A 124 -12.72 17.66 8.19
C ILE A 124 -13.48 16.46 7.59
N SER A 125 -12.80 15.34 7.47
CA SER A 125 -13.39 14.04 7.13
C SER A 125 -12.98 13.00 8.17
N VAL A 126 -13.92 12.15 8.57
CA VAL A 126 -13.67 10.97 9.39
C VAL A 126 -14.35 9.79 8.73
N GLU A 127 -13.60 8.76 8.38
CA GLU A 127 -14.11 7.58 7.69
C GLU A 127 -13.69 6.31 8.43
N ALA A 128 -14.60 5.35 8.54
CA ALA A 128 -14.31 3.99 8.95
C ALA A 128 -14.42 3.07 7.75
N PHE A 129 -13.49 2.12 7.63
CA PHE A 129 -13.49 1.18 6.53
C PHE A 129 -13.27 -0.26 7.00
N TYR A 130 -13.85 -1.20 6.26
CA TYR A 130 -13.58 -2.62 6.33
C TYR A 130 -13.40 -3.17 4.91
N LYS A 131 -12.27 -3.84 4.69
CA LYS A 131 -11.94 -4.48 3.40
C LYS A 131 -11.68 -5.96 3.66
N LYS A 132 -12.42 -6.83 2.98
CA LYS A 132 -12.22 -8.28 2.99
C LYS A 132 -11.60 -8.68 1.66
N TYR A 133 -10.54 -9.46 1.71
CA TYR A 133 -9.86 -9.99 0.52
C TYR A 133 -10.11 -11.49 0.44
N GLU A 134 -10.35 -11.97 -0.77
CA GLU A 134 -10.55 -13.37 -1.13
C GLU A 134 -9.67 -13.70 -2.35
N GLN A 135 -9.35 -14.95 -2.55
CA GLN A 135 -8.51 -15.40 -3.67
C GLN A 135 -7.11 -14.74 -3.67
N PHE A 136 -6.61 -14.38 -2.50
CA PHE A 136 -5.27 -13.78 -2.40
C PHE A 136 -4.20 -14.87 -2.60
N PRO A 137 -3.09 -14.57 -3.33
CA PRO A 137 -2.06 -15.57 -3.60
C PRO A 137 -1.31 -15.96 -2.31
N ILE A 138 -1.18 -17.26 -2.09
CA ILE A 138 -0.36 -17.89 -1.05
C ILE A 138 0.80 -18.60 -1.73
N SER A 139 2.02 -18.40 -1.22
CA SER A 139 3.22 -19.12 -1.63
C SER A 139 3.05 -20.61 -1.30
N VAL A 140 3.29 -21.47 -2.29
CA VAL A 140 3.29 -22.92 -2.08
C VAL A 140 4.52 -23.37 -1.29
N VAL A 141 5.64 -22.68 -1.49
CA VAL A 141 6.93 -23.00 -0.83
C VAL A 141 6.90 -22.64 0.65
N ASP A 142 6.46 -21.41 0.97
CA ASP A 142 6.53 -20.89 2.34
C ASP A 142 5.21 -21.06 3.12
N GLY A 143 4.13 -21.41 2.44
CA GLY A 143 2.82 -21.59 3.06
C GLY A 143 2.16 -20.32 3.58
N VAL A 144 2.67 -19.13 3.22
CA VAL A 144 2.15 -17.84 3.68
C VAL A 144 1.68 -16.98 2.52
N SER A 145 0.77 -16.04 2.81
CA SER A 145 0.32 -15.08 1.81
C SER A 145 1.48 -14.19 1.33
N LEU A 146 1.49 -13.84 0.04
CA LEU A 146 2.44 -12.85 -0.47
C LEU A 146 2.33 -11.50 0.24
N ALA A 147 1.18 -11.20 0.86
CA ALA A 147 1.00 -10.02 1.71
C ALA A 147 1.78 -10.09 3.05
N ASN A 148 2.23 -11.26 3.43
CA ASN A 148 2.99 -11.51 4.66
C ASN A 148 4.50 -11.64 4.42
N LYS A 149 4.95 -11.90 3.18
CA LYS A 149 6.36 -12.16 2.87
C LYS A 149 7.25 -10.92 2.96
N GLY A 150 6.74 -9.76 2.62
CA GLY A 150 7.60 -8.60 2.40
C GLY A 150 8.38 -8.71 1.10
N ALA A 151 8.81 -7.58 0.59
CA ALA A 151 9.74 -7.53 -0.51
C ALA A 151 11.07 -7.02 0.08
N ASP A 152 11.95 -7.93 0.42
CA ASP A 152 13.36 -7.62 0.43
C ASP A 152 13.80 -7.41 -1.03
N PHE A 153 15.02 -7.45 -1.39
CA PHE A 153 15.47 -7.22 -2.77
C PHE A 153 14.96 -8.26 -3.81
N GLU A 154 14.11 -9.19 -3.40
CA GLU A 154 13.53 -10.21 -4.28
C GLU A 154 12.22 -9.76 -4.94
N VAL A 155 12.00 -10.25 -6.16
CA VAL A 155 10.77 -10.00 -6.92
C VAL A 155 9.65 -10.85 -6.36
N LEU A 156 8.76 -10.24 -5.58
CA LEU A 156 7.64 -10.91 -4.95
C LEU A 156 6.72 -11.60 -5.99
N GLY A 157 6.43 -12.87 -5.76
CA GLY A 157 5.53 -13.67 -6.59
C GLY A 157 6.21 -14.41 -7.75
N ASN A 158 7.55 -14.37 -7.86
CA ASN A 158 8.30 -15.21 -8.81
C ASN A 158 8.48 -16.64 -8.27
N GLU A 159 7.36 -17.27 -7.92
CA GLU A 159 7.27 -18.59 -7.30
C GLU A 159 5.89 -19.21 -7.55
N ASP A 160 5.73 -20.51 -7.30
CA ASP A 160 4.41 -21.16 -7.36
C ASP A 160 3.47 -20.60 -6.28
N VAL A 161 2.27 -20.21 -6.70
CA VAL A 161 1.24 -19.67 -5.80
C VAL A 161 -0.13 -20.30 -6.05
N ILE A 162 -0.95 -20.31 -5.00
CA ILE A 162 -2.35 -20.73 -5.06
C ILE A 162 -3.27 -19.62 -4.57
N SER A 163 -4.43 -19.44 -5.24
CA SER A 163 -5.38 -18.34 -4.96
C SER A 163 -6.44 -18.75 -3.93
N ILE A 164 -6.03 -19.17 -2.73
CA ILE A 164 -6.93 -19.59 -1.65
C ILE A 164 -6.90 -18.66 -0.43
N GLY A 165 -5.98 -17.69 -0.41
CA GLY A 165 -5.79 -16.80 0.71
C GLY A 165 -6.96 -15.86 0.93
N ASN A 166 -7.20 -15.54 2.19
CA ASN A 166 -8.13 -14.52 2.63
C ASN A 166 -7.36 -13.40 3.33
N GLY A 167 -7.94 -12.21 3.34
CA GLY A 167 -7.38 -11.09 4.06
C GLY A 167 -8.47 -10.18 4.62
N LYS A 168 -8.10 -9.38 5.59
CA LYS A 168 -8.96 -8.33 6.15
C LYS A 168 -8.13 -7.12 6.53
N THR A 169 -8.64 -5.95 6.18
CA THR A 169 -8.07 -4.68 6.63
C THR A 169 -9.22 -3.82 7.15
N LYS A 170 -9.07 -3.28 8.35
CA LYS A 170 -10.04 -2.38 8.96
C LYS A 170 -9.35 -1.21 9.61
N GLY A 171 -10.01 -0.07 9.62
CA GLY A 171 -9.41 1.13 10.20
C GLY A 171 -10.33 2.32 10.19
N ILE A 172 -9.78 3.42 10.72
CA ILE A 172 -10.40 4.74 10.74
C ILE A 172 -9.40 5.72 10.15
N GLU A 173 -9.89 6.59 9.28
CA GLU A 173 -9.13 7.67 8.66
C GLU A 173 -9.66 9.02 9.11
N PHE A 174 -8.77 9.92 9.44
CA PHE A 174 -9.03 11.32 9.70
C PHE A 174 -8.30 12.17 8.68
N LEU A 175 -9.00 13.12 8.09
CA LEU A 175 -8.43 14.10 7.16
C LEU A 175 -8.86 15.50 7.58
N PHE A 176 -7.89 16.40 7.71
CA PHE A 176 -8.12 17.83 7.78
C PHE A 176 -7.49 18.49 6.56
N GLN A 177 -8.26 19.30 5.84
CA GLN A 177 -7.79 20.06 4.69
C GLN A 177 -8.12 21.53 4.88
N GLN A 178 -7.13 22.39 4.65
CA GLN A 178 -7.24 23.83 4.60
C GLN A 178 -6.79 24.32 3.23
N LYS A 179 -7.70 24.89 2.45
CA LYS A 179 -7.36 25.63 1.23
C LYS A 179 -6.67 26.94 1.61
N LEU A 180 -5.91 27.51 0.68
CA LEU A 180 -5.22 28.76 0.92
C LEU A 180 -6.17 29.86 1.39
N THR A 181 -6.04 30.26 2.65
CA THR A 181 -6.81 31.32 3.30
C THR A 181 -5.90 32.03 4.30
N ASN A 182 -5.91 33.36 4.31
CA ASN A 182 -5.03 34.14 5.19
C ASN A 182 -3.55 33.69 5.11
N ASN A 183 -3.08 33.39 3.90
CA ASN A 183 -1.72 32.94 3.61
C ASN A 183 -1.37 31.51 4.04
N PHE A 184 -2.22 30.79 4.74
CA PHE A 184 -2.00 29.41 5.17
C PHE A 184 -2.79 28.42 4.31
N TYR A 185 -2.16 27.28 3.99
CA TYR A 185 -2.80 26.10 3.41
C TYR A 185 -2.15 24.84 3.97
N GLY A 186 -2.92 23.75 4.00
CA GLY A 186 -2.37 22.47 4.45
C GLY A 186 -3.35 21.31 4.38
N ILE A 187 -2.80 20.15 4.43
CA ILE A 187 -3.54 18.89 4.57
C ILE A 187 -2.85 18.04 5.62
N PHE A 188 -3.63 17.51 6.53
CA PHE A 188 -3.20 16.55 7.54
C PHE A 188 -4.04 15.30 7.42
N SER A 189 -3.41 14.14 7.39
CA SER A 189 -4.08 12.85 7.41
C SER A 189 -3.53 11.98 8.53
N TYR A 190 -4.42 11.17 9.11
CA TYR A 190 -4.07 10.13 10.06
C TYR A 190 -4.94 8.91 9.82
N THR A 191 -4.30 7.74 9.73
CA THR A 191 -4.98 6.46 9.58
C THR A 191 -4.54 5.53 10.70
N PHE A 192 -5.52 4.99 11.41
CA PHE A 192 -5.32 3.85 12.30
C PHE A 192 -5.94 2.61 11.67
N PHE A 193 -5.15 1.55 11.48
CA PHE A 193 -5.63 0.36 10.78
C PHE A 193 -4.97 -0.93 11.27
N LYS A 194 -5.62 -2.06 10.98
CA LYS A 194 -5.08 -3.41 11.14
C LYS A 194 -5.27 -4.17 9.83
N SER A 195 -4.21 -4.79 9.33
CA SER A 195 -4.20 -5.57 8.09
C SER A 195 -3.59 -6.95 8.32
N GLU A 196 -4.35 -8.00 8.00
CA GLU A 196 -3.98 -9.40 8.23
C GLU A 196 -4.39 -10.25 7.02
N PHE A 197 -3.55 -11.25 6.68
CA PHE A 197 -3.83 -12.21 5.62
C PHE A 197 -3.57 -13.63 6.12
N THR A 198 -4.28 -14.61 5.55
CA THR A 198 -4.16 -15.99 6.00
C THR A 198 -2.95 -16.69 5.40
N ASP A 199 -2.35 -17.58 6.20
CA ASP A 199 -1.45 -18.61 5.71
C ASP A 199 -2.24 -19.75 5.02
N ILE A 200 -1.54 -20.79 4.58
CA ILE A 200 -2.11 -21.97 3.92
C ILE A 200 -3.05 -22.76 4.84
N ASN A 201 -2.88 -22.68 6.16
CA ASN A 201 -3.71 -23.32 7.17
C ASN A 201 -4.92 -22.47 7.59
N GLY A 202 -5.06 -21.25 7.04
CA GLY A 202 -6.14 -20.33 7.37
C GLY A 202 -5.90 -19.44 8.59
N ASN A 203 -4.70 -19.43 9.19
CA ASN A 203 -4.36 -18.59 10.31
C ASN A 203 -4.08 -17.16 9.83
N TYR A 204 -4.67 -16.15 10.49
CA TYR A 204 -4.43 -14.74 10.16
C TYR A 204 -3.11 -14.24 10.72
N LEU A 205 -2.20 -13.84 9.84
CA LEU A 205 -0.91 -13.24 10.14
C LEU A 205 -0.89 -11.76 9.72
N PRO A 206 -0.14 -10.89 10.40
CA PRO A 206 -0.07 -9.48 10.02
C PRO A 206 0.57 -9.32 8.63
N SER A 207 0.04 -8.42 7.81
CA SER A 207 0.71 -8.05 6.58
C SER A 207 1.97 -7.24 6.86
N VAL A 208 2.94 -7.29 5.95
CA VAL A 208 4.20 -6.56 6.08
C VAL A 208 4.05 -5.04 6.15
N TRP A 209 2.93 -4.49 5.66
CA TRP A 209 2.60 -3.07 5.77
C TRP A 209 1.74 -2.71 6.98
N ASN A 210 1.49 -3.66 7.92
CA ASN A 210 0.64 -3.44 9.09
C ASN A 210 1.33 -2.56 10.16
N SER A 211 1.65 -1.32 9.80
CA SER A 211 2.26 -0.34 10.71
C SER A 211 1.32 0.19 11.79
N LYS A 212 0.03 -0.14 11.72
CA LYS A 212 -1.08 0.33 12.55
C LYS A 212 -1.37 1.82 12.47
N HIS A 213 -0.35 2.67 12.39
CA HIS A 213 -0.48 4.12 12.38
C HIS A 213 0.24 4.69 11.17
N LEU A 214 -0.46 5.46 10.37
CA LEU A 214 0.10 6.28 9.31
C LEU A 214 -0.35 7.71 9.54
N SER A 215 0.55 8.66 9.34
CA SER A 215 0.21 10.08 9.38
C SER A 215 1.02 10.85 8.37
N SER A 216 0.42 11.88 7.81
CA SER A 216 1.12 12.83 6.96
C SER A 216 0.58 14.25 7.15
N PHE A 217 1.47 15.19 7.04
CA PHE A 217 1.17 16.61 6.93
C PHE A 217 1.90 17.18 5.73
N SER A 218 1.21 18.01 4.95
CA SER A 218 1.80 18.87 3.94
C SER A 218 1.13 20.22 4.02
N GLY A 219 1.89 21.29 4.15
CA GLY A 219 1.33 22.62 4.20
C GLY A 219 2.36 23.70 4.09
N GLY A 220 1.87 24.92 3.87
CA GLY A 220 2.75 26.07 3.71
C GLY A 220 2.11 27.37 4.11
N TYR A 221 2.95 28.36 4.27
CA TYR A 221 2.58 29.72 4.59
C TYR A 221 3.18 30.69 3.58
N LYS A 222 2.34 31.47 2.93
CA LYS A 222 2.74 32.53 2.00
C LYS A 222 3.08 33.80 2.75
N LEU A 223 4.32 34.19 2.66
CA LEU A 223 4.84 35.42 3.25
C LEU A 223 4.74 36.61 2.25
N LYS A 224 4.97 37.79 2.75
CA LYS A 224 5.07 39.00 1.89
C LYS A 224 6.17 38.85 0.84
N LYS A 225 6.06 39.64 -0.24
CA LYS A 225 7.04 39.68 -1.34
C LYS A 225 7.26 38.33 -2.04
N ASN A 226 6.20 37.48 -2.14
CA ASN A 226 6.21 36.17 -2.81
C ASN A 226 7.25 35.20 -2.24
N TRP A 227 7.49 35.22 -0.95
CA TRP A 227 8.13 34.15 -0.22
C TRP A 227 7.08 33.13 0.22
N GLU A 228 7.47 31.87 0.23
CA GLU A 228 6.64 30.77 0.76
C GLU A 228 7.52 29.83 1.54
N VAL A 229 7.06 29.40 2.71
CA VAL A 229 7.68 28.34 3.51
C VAL A 229 6.70 27.19 3.61
N SER A 230 7.14 26.00 3.26
CA SER A 230 6.33 24.80 3.32
C SER A 230 7.07 23.66 4.00
N SER A 231 6.30 22.77 4.61
CA SER A 231 6.82 21.58 5.27
C SER A 231 5.99 20.37 4.91
N ARG A 232 6.65 19.22 4.87
CA ARG A 232 6.03 17.91 4.75
C ARG A 232 6.55 17.03 5.88
N TRP A 233 5.64 16.43 6.61
CA TRP A 233 5.92 15.40 7.61
C TRP A 233 5.24 14.10 7.21
N ARG A 234 5.96 12.99 7.38
CA ARG A 234 5.47 11.63 7.15
C ARG A 234 5.83 10.77 8.34
N PHE A 235 4.89 9.96 8.77
CA PHE A 235 5.05 9.04 9.89
C PHE A 235 4.40 7.70 9.54
N ALA A 236 5.11 6.61 9.84
CA ALA A 236 4.58 5.25 9.86
C ALA A 236 4.99 4.56 11.16
N GLY A 237 4.04 3.89 11.79
CA GLY A 237 4.29 3.11 13.01
C GLY A 237 5.20 1.91 12.73
N LYS A 238 5.52 1.17 13.79
CA LYS A 238 6.35 -0.03 13.70
C LYS A 238 5.72 -1.09 12.80
N THR A 239 6.50 -1.60 11.83
CA THR A 239 6.05 -2.54 10.81
C THR A 239 6.55 -3.95 11.12
N PRO A 240 5.72 -5.01 11.07
CA PRO A 240 6.18 -6.38 11.23
C PRO A 240 7.11 -6.77 10.08
N TYR A 241 8.07 -7.64 10.36
CA TYR A 241 8.90 -8.28 9.36
C TYR A 241 9.11 -9.75 9.69
N VAL A 242 9.59 -10.53 8.73
CA VAL A 242 9.95 -11.93 8.92
C VAL A 242 11.42 -12.00 9.34
N PRO A 243 11.75 -12.49 10.55
CA PRO A 243 13.14 -12.65 10.95
C PRO A 243 13.80 -13.83 10.22
N TYR A 244 15.12 -13.85 10.18
CA TYR A 244 15.85 -15.01 9.69
C TYR A 244 15.90 -16.11 10.75
N ASN A 245 15.78 -17.37 10.27
CA ASN A 245 16.21 -18.54 11.05
C ASN A 245 17.73 -18.65 10.95
N LEU A 246 18.45 -18.18 11.96
CA LEU A 246 19.91 -18.07 11.91
C LEU A 246 20.58 -19.43 11.77
N GLN A 247 20.07 -20.48 12.43
CA GLN A 247 20.63 -21.83 12.35
C GLN A 247 20.48 -22.41 10.95
N SER A 248 19.28 -22.32 10.37
CA SER A 248 19.03 -22.78 9.01
C SER A 248 19.79 -21.94 7.97
N SER A 249 19.90 -20.64 8.19
CA SER A 249 20.64 -19.72 7.33
C SER A 249 22.14 -20.04 7.33
N LEU A 250 22.72 -20.34 8.49
CA LEU A 250 24.11 -20.74 8.59
C LEU A 250 24.40 -22.05 7.83
N ALA A 251 23.50 -23.03 7.95
CA ALA A 251 23.61 -24.31 7.25
C ALA A 251 23.46 -24.19 5.72
N ASN A 252 22.72 -23.19 5.24
CA ASN A 252 22.43 -22.96 3.83
C ASN A 252 23.18 -21.77 3.22
N TYR A 253 24.14 -21.21 3.94
CA TYR A 253 24.88 -20.02 3.49
C TYR A 253 25.46 -20.20 2.07
N PRO A 254 25.35 -19.22 1.16
CA PRO A 254 24.94 -17.83 1.41
C PRO A 254 23.42 -17.55 1.38
N ASN A 255 22.58 -18.56 1.24
CA ASN A 255 21.15 -18.39 1.17
C ASN A 255 20.56 -18.19 2.58
N MET A 256 19.99 -17.02 2.83
CA MET A 256 19.32 -16.72 4.09
C MET A 256 17.93 -17.37 4.11
N VAL A 257 17.57 -17.99 5.22
CA VAL A 257 16.29 -18.69 5.42
C VAL A 257 15.39 -17.86 6.34
N LEU A 258 14.25 -17.43 5.84
CA LEU A 258 13.23 -16.69 6.60
C LEU A 258 12.47 -17.62 7.54
N ASP A 259 12.16 -17.13 8.74
CA ASP A 259 11.36 -17.85 9.74
C ASP A 259 9.93 -17.29 9.79
N PHE A 260 9.07 -17.78 8.91
CA PHE A 260 7.67 -17.35 8.84
C PHE A 260 6.85 -17.72 10.07
N SER A 261 7.29 -18.67 10.89
CA SER A 261 6.62 -19.01 12.15
C SER A 261 6.65 -17.86 13.17
N ARG A 262 7.62 -16.96 13.03
CA ARG A 262 7.82 -15.79 13.90
C ARG A 262 7.34 -14.48 13.28
N LEU A 263 6.59 -14.53 12.18
CA LEU A 263 6.03 -13.34 11.55
C LEU A 263 5.08 -12.61 12.52
N GLY A 264 5.39 -11.34 12.79
CA GLY A 264 4.63 -10.49 13.71
C GLY A 264 5.16 -10.43 15.14
N ASP A 265 6.07 -11.32 15.54
CA ASP A 265 6.74 -11.27 16.84
C ASP A 265 7.68 -10.07 16.93
N VAL A 266 8.34 -9.76 15.82
CA VAL A 266 9.31 -8.69 15.72
C VAL A 266 8.84 -7.59 14.78
N LYS A 267 9.29 -6.37 15.02
CA LYS A 267 8.94 -5.19 14.25
C LYS A 267 10.14 -4.30 14.06
N ILE A 268 10.29 -3.75 12.87
CA ILE A 268 11.20 -2.63 12.62
C ILE A 268 10.68 -1.35 13.29
N GLY A 269 11.58 -0.41 13.53
CA GLY A 269 11.28 0.87 14.17
C GLY A 269 10.21 1.68 13.41
N ALA A 270 9.64 2.67 14.09
CA ALA A 270 8.75 3.62 13.43
C ALA A 270 9.54 4.55 12.52
N PHE A 271 8.97 4.87 11.36
CA PHE A 271 9.52 5.85 10.42
C PHE A 271 8.94 7.23 10.70
N SER A 272 9.79 8.26 10.71
CA SER A 272 9.38 9.67 10.74
C SER A 272 10.33 10.51 9.91
N GLN A 273 9.81 11.39 9.07
CA GLN A 273 10.61 12.29 8.26
C GLN A 273 9.93 13.64 8.13
N ILE A 274 10.71 14.70 8.32
CA ILE A 274 10.30 16.09 8.10
C ILE A 274 11.15 16.67 6.99
N ASP A 275 10.49 17.24 5.99
CA ASP A 275 11.11 17.98 4.91
C ASP A 275 10.68 19.46 5.03
N LEU A 276 11.58 20.37 4.75
CA LEU A 276 11.35 21.83 4.76
C LEU A 276 11.72 22.43 3.42
N ARG A 277 10.88 23.32 2.91
CA ARG A 277 11.13 24.04 1.66
C ARG A 277 10.81 25.51 1.79
N VAL A 278 11.66 26.32 1.22
CA VAL A 278 11.51 27.77 1.12
C VAL A 278 11.55 28.16 -0.36
N ASP A 279 10.53 28.84 -0.81
CA ASP A 279 10.39 29.31 -2.19
C ASP A 279 10.44 30.84 -2.23
N LYS A 280 11.05 31.36 -3.28
CA LYS A 280 11.01 32.78 -3.65
C LYS A 280 10.63 32.94 -5.10
N LYS A 281 9.55 33.67 -5.36
CA LYS A 281 9.05 33.90 -6.71
C LYS A 281 9.17 35.37 -7.13
N TRP A 282 9.69 35.60 -8.32
CA TRP A 282 9.70 36.88 -8.98
C TRP A 282 8.84 36.82 -10.23
N ASN A 283 7.78 37.61 -10.26
CA ASN A 283 6.91 37.75 -11.43
C ASN A 283 7.24 39.03 -12.16
N LYS A 284 7.61 38.93 -13.43
CA LYS A 284 7.79 40.05 -14.37
C LYS A 284 6.74 39.89 -15.50
N GLU A 285 6.58 40.92 -16.32
CA GLU A 285 5.54 40.94 -17.35
C GLU A 285 5.57 39.73 -18.30
N LYS A 286 6.74 39.24 -18.70
CA LYS A 286 6.90 38.14 -19.66
C LYS A 286 7.48 36.86 -19.08
N ILE A 287 8.05 36.93 -17.87
CA ILE A 287 8.72 35.76 -17.25
C ILE A 287 8.38 35.65 -15.76
N SER A 288 8.33 34.45 -15.26
CA SER A 288 8.27 34.16 -13.83
C SER A 288 9.46 33.28 -13.45
N ILE A 289 10.23 33.74 -12.46
CA ILE A 289 11.38 33.01 -11.94
C ILE A 289 11.01 32.49 -10.57
N ASN A 290 11.18 31.20 -10.33
CA ASN A 290 11.02 30.59 -9.02
C ASN A 290 12.36 29.97 -8.58
N PHE A 291 12.85 30.40 -7.44
CA PHE A 291 13.99 29.81 -6.76
C PHE A 291 13.48 29.09 -5.52
N PHE A 292 14.01 27.91 -5.25
CA PHE A 292 13.67 27.20 -4.02
C PHE A 292 14.90 26.55 -3.39
N LEU A 293 14.85 26.41 -2.08
CA LEU A 293 15.74 25.61 -1.26
C LEU A 293 14.92 24.55 -0.53
N GLU A 294 15.27 23.29 -0.69
CA GLU A 294 14.61 22.17 -0.04
C GLU A 294 15.63 21.38 0.80
N ILE A 295 15.27 21.13 2.05
CA ILE A 295 16.02 20.27 2.97
C ILE A 295 15.17 19.04 3.24
N LEU A 296 15.60 17.90 2.73
CA LEU A 296 14.96 16.62 2.97
C LEU A 296 15.49 16.00 4.27
N ASN A 297 14.61 15.36 5.01
CA ASN A 297 14.96 14.71 6.28
C ASN A 297 15.69 15.67 7.25
N LEU A 298 15.08 16.81 7.51
CA LEU A 298 15.61 17.92 8.33
C LEU A 298 16.18 17.45 9.68
N LEU A 299 15.58 16.43 10.29
CA LEU A 299 16.01 15.91 11.59
C LEU A 299 17.02 14.76 11.48
N SER A 300 17.51 14.46 10.28
CA SER A 300 18.47 13.36 10.02
C SER A 300 18.06 12.01 10.64
N GLN A 301 16.76 11.70 10.60
CA GLN A 301 16.23 10.44 11.13
C GLN A 301 16.70 9.27 10.26
N LYS A 302 17.23 8.23 10.89
CA LYS A 302 17.55 6.99 10.18
C LYS A 302 16.26 6.29 9.73
N ILE A 303 16.26 5.79 8.49
CA ILE A 303 15.17 4.94 7.99
C ILE A 303 15.32 3.58 8.66
N PRO A 304 14.31 3.11 9.41
CA PRO A 304 14.41 1.81 10.05
C PRO A 304 14.39 0.70 9.00
N THR A 305 15.34 -0.22 9.08
CA THR A 305 15.45 -1.41 8.25
C THR A 305 15.41 -2.67 9.13
N PRO A 306 15.03 -3.84 8.59
CA PRO A 306 15.27 -5.10 9.26
C PRO A 306 16.76 -5.28 9.57
N PRO A 307 17.13 -6.04 10.64
CA PRO A 307 18.53 -6.32 10.91
C PRO A 307 19.14 -7.15 9.77
N GLU A 308 20.37 -6.79 9.41
CA GLU A 308 21.17 -7.54 8.45
C GLU A 308 22.18 -8.42 9.20
N TYR A 309 22.48 -9.60 8.67
CA TYR A 309 23.37 -10.57 9.27
C TYR A 309 24.46 -10.96 8.28
N GLY A 310 25.70 -11.02 8.75
CA GLY A 310 26.85 -11.45 7.99
C GLY A 310 27.65 -12.52 8.70
N ILE A 311 28.53 -13.19 7.96
CA ILE A 311 29.50 -14.13 8.49
C ILE A 311 30.87 -13.45 8.46
N GLN A 312 31.55 -13.39 9.62
CA GLN A 312 32.94 -12.99 9.65
C GLN A 312 33.83 -14.19 9.32
N ARG A 313 34.80 -13.97 8.41
CA ARG A 313 35.81 -14.95 8.03
C ARG A 313 37.18 -14.44 8.38
N ASP A 314 38.09 -15.36 8.67
CA ASP A 314 39.53 -15.08 8.80
C ASP A 314 40.19 -14.88 7.42
N ASP A 315 41.49 -14.56 7.44
CA ASP A 315 42.25 -14.30 6.22
C ASP A 315 42.42 -15.55 5.32
N ILE A 316 42.14 -16.73 5.84
CA ILE A 316 42.16 -18.01 5.09
C ILE A 316 40.75 -18.47 4.69
N GLY A 317 39.70 -17.69 5.03
CA GLY A 317 38.32 -17.94 4.67
C GLY A 317 37.52 -18.83 5.62
N SER A 318 38.08 -19.21 6.79
CA SER A 318 37.35 -19.96 7.81
C SER A 318 36.38 -19.06 8.57
N ILE A 319 35.23 -19.60 8.96
CA ILE A 319 34.18 -18.83 9.68
C ILE A 319 34.67 -18.61 11.12
N ILE A 320 34.89 -17.32 11.48
CA ILE A 320 35.27 -16.93 12.86
C ILE A 320 34.03 -16.80 13.73
N THR A 321 33.00 -16.16 13.21
CA THR A 321 31.72 -15.97 13.93
C THR A 321 30.56 -16.46 13.07
N PRO A 322 29.66 -17.28 13.63
CA PRO A 322 28.42 -17.57 12.99
C PRO A 322 27.57 -16.29 12.87
N LEU A 323 26.71 -16.22 11.88
CA LEU A 323 25.84 -15.10 11.55
C LEU A 323 25.62 -14.12 12.71
N SER A 324 26.24 -12.96 12.63
CA SER A 324 26.13 -11.87 13.60
C SER A 324 25.54 -10.63 12.91
N LEU A 325 24.94 -9.74 13.70
CA LEU A 325 24.51 -8.42 13.24
C LEU A 325 25.70 -7.65 12.62
N VAL A 326 25.48 -7.13 11.42
CA VAL A 326 26.43 -6.27 10.68
C VAL A 326 26.17 -4.81 11.02
#